data_5670b07c31ed347d0be2d07a10373bf3
#
_entry.id   5670b07c31ed347d0be2d07a10373bf3
#
_cell.length_a   1.000
_cell.length_b   1.000
_cell.length_c   1.000
_cell.angle_alpha   90.00
_cell.angle_beta   90.00
_cell.angle_gamma   90.00
#
_symmetry.space_group_name_H-M   'P 1'
#
loop_
_entity.id
_entity.type
_entity.pdbx_description
1 polymer ?
#
loop_
_entity_poly.entity_id
_entity_poly.type
_entity_poly.pdbx_seq_one_letter_code
_entity_poly.pdbx_strand_id
1 'polypeptide(L)'
;MRKLVLAVAMIAAMPVAAQAADAEAGKTVFNKCKACHQLGKNAVGPDLKGVIGRKAGTVEGYKYSEAMLNSGLTWDAATLKEYLADPKKKVPGNKMVFAGIKDPTDEENLIAYLETQK
;
A
#
# COMPACT_ATOMS: atom_id res chain seq x y z
N MET A 1 -0.22 27.47 60.09
CA MET A 1 0.41 27.42 58.77
C MET A 1 -0.21 26.25 57.99
N ARG A 2 -1.06 26.57 57.02
CA ARG A 2 -1.62 25.58 56.14
C ARG A 2 -0.63 25.37 54.99
N LYS A 3 -0.07 24.17 54.88
CA LYS A 3 0.70 23.79 53.71
C LYS A 3 -0.27 23.47 52.60
N LEU A 4 -0.36 24.32 51.59
CA LEU A 4 -1.03 24.03 50.33
C LEU A 4 -0.16 23.01 49.57
N VAL A 5 -0.62 21.77 49.54
CA VAL A 5 -0.07 20.76 48.61
C VAL A 5 -0.74 21.01 47.27
N LEU A 6 -0.06 21.68 46.36
CA LEU A 6 -0.43 21.74 44.96
C LEU A 6 -0.19 20.37 44.37
N ALA A 7 -1.26 19.58 44.26
CA ALA A 7 -1.23 18.39 43.41
C ALA A 7 -1.15 18.84 41.98
N VAL A 8 0.04 18.77 41.39
CA VAL A 8 0.21 18.93 39.95
C VAL A 8 -0.35 17.66 39.31
N ALA A 9 -1.56 17.74 38.80
CA ALA A 9 -2.09 16.70 37.95
C ALA A 9 -1.26 16.67 36.66
N MET A 10 -0.35 15.72 36.55
CA MET A 10 0.28 15.42 35.27
C MET A 10 -0.78 14.79 34.37
N ILE A 11 -1.30 15.58 33.45
CA ILE A 11 -2.06 15.07 32.32
C ILE A 11 -1.02 14.43 31.40
N ALA A 12 -0.87 13.10 31.49
CA ALA A 12 -0.12 12.35 30.49
C ALA A 12 -0.87 12.51 29.17
N ALA A 13 -0.36 13.33 28.26
CA ALA A 13 -0.82 13.35 26.89
C ALA A 13 -0.48 11.99 26.29
N MET A 14 -1.48 11.09 26.22
CA MET A 14 -1.34 9.87 25.43
C MET A 14 -1.19 10.31 23.98
N PRO A 15 -0.10 9.90 23.28
CA PRO A 15 -0.05 10.10 21.85
C PRO A 15 -1.29 9.43 21.26
N VAL A 16 -2.06 10.19 20.45
CA VAL A 16 -3.09 9.59 19.62
C VAL A 16 -2.34 8.60 18.74
N ALA A 17 -2.42 7.32 19.06
CA ALA A 17 -1.89 6.28 18.20
C ALA A 17 -2.59 6.46 16.85
N ALA A 18 -1.84 6.85 15.83
CA ALA A 18 -2.31 6.74 14.46
C ALA A 18 -2.82 5.32 14.32
N GLN A 19 -4.10 5.15 13.93
CA GLN A 19 -4.65 3.82 13.75
C GLN A 19 -3.76 3.09 12.75
N ALA A 20 -3.11 2.03 13.21
CA ALA A 20 -2.35 1.17 12.34
C ALA A 20 -3.28 0.63 11.25
N ALA A 21 -2.82 0.61 10.02
CA ALA A 21 -3.54 0.03 8.91
C ALA A 21 -3.86 -1.44 9.22
N ASP A 22 -5.05 -1.88 8.81
CA ASP A 22 -5.58 -3.20 9.11
C ASP A 22 -5.32 -4.15 7.93
N ALA A 23 -4.40 -5.09 8.11
CA ALA A 23 -4.07 -6.10 7.09
C ALA A 23 -5.24 -7.05 6.78
N GLU A 24 -6.08 -7.37 7.76
CA GLU A 24 -7.27 -8.21 7.52
C GLU A 24 -8.30 -7.47 6.64
N ALA A 25 -8.54 -6.19 6.89
CA ALA A 25 -9.35 -5.36 6.02
C ALA A 25 -8.71 -5.22 4.64
N GLY A 26 -7.39 -5.15 4.57
CA GLY A 26 -6.63 -5.10 3.32
C GLY A 26 -6.77 -6.35 2.47
N LYS A 27 -6.89 -7.51 3.10
CA LYS A 27 -7.17 -8.77 2.41
C LYS A 27 -8.52 -8.72 1.67
N THR A 28 -9.51 -8.07 2.25
CA THR A 28 -10.79 -7.84 1.59
C THR A 28 -10.67 -6.87 0.42
N VAL A 29 -9.90 -5.79 0.58
CA VAL A 29 -9.60 -4.84 -0.52
C VAL A 29 -8.87 -5.55 -1.66
N PHE A 30 -7.96 -6.47 -1.34
CA PHE A 30 -7.21 -7.26 -2.32
C PHE A 30 -8.11 -8.09 -3.26
N ASN A 31 -9.34 -8.38 -2.88
CA ASN A 31 -10.30 -9.05 -3.75
C ASN A 31 -10.52 -8.31 -5.08
N LYS A 32 -10.36 -6.99 -5.11
CA LYS A 32 -10.42 -6.15 -6.33
C LYS A 32 -9.26 -6.43 -7.28
N CYS A 33 -8.19 -7.02 -6.81
CA CYS A 33 -6.97 -7.31 -7.57
C CYS A 33 -6.95 -8.74 -8.12
N LYS A 34 -7.74 -9.63 -7.54
CA LYS A 34 -7.71 -11.09 -7.81
C LYS A 34 -8.15 -11.48 -9.22
N ALA A 35 -8.89 -10.63 -9.92
CA ALA A 35 -9.25 -10.88 -11.30
C ALA A 35 -8.03 -10.96 -12.23
N CYS A 36 -6.95 -10.25 -11.87
CA CYS A 36 -5.74 -10.12 -12.68
C CYS A 36 -4.46 -10.56 -11.97
N HIS A 37 -4.43 -10.51 -10.64
CA HIS A 37 -3.24 -10.79 -9.85
C HIS A 37 -3.39 -12.00 -8.95
N GLN A 38 -2.27 -12.69 -8.75
CA GLN A 38 -2.13 -13.78 -7.78
C GLN A 38 -0.92 -13.50 -6.88
N LEU A 39 -0.86 -14.18 -5.77
CA LEU A 39 0.31 -14.19 -4.89
C LEU A 39 1.14 -15.44 -5.16
N GLY A 40 2.39 -15.26 -5.54
CA GLY A 40 3.31 -16.34 -5.87
C GLY A 40 3.30 -16.78 -7.33
N LYS A 41 2.54 -16.11 -8.20
CA LYS A 41 2.40 -16.50 -9.60
C LYS A 41 2.05 -15.30 -10.48
N ASN A 42 2.65 -15.24 -11.67
CA ASN A 42 2.20 -14.32 -12.73
C ASN A 42 0.85 -14.79 -13.29
N ALA A 43 -0.02 -13.85 -13.60
CA ALA A 43 -1.31 -14.06 -14.22
C ALA A 43 -1.54 -12.98 -15.29
N VAL A 44 -2.72 -12.38 -15.37
CA VAL A 44 -2.93 -11.20 -16.24
C VAL A 44 -2.01 -10.05 -15.83
N GLY A 45 -1.85 -9.84 -14.51
CA GLY A 45 -0.83 -8.96 -13.93
C GLY A 45 0.34 -9.75 -13.36
N PRO A 46 1.43 -9.05 -12.99
CA PRO A 46 2.58 -9.71 -12.38
C PRO A 46 2.28 -10.25 -10.98
N ASP A 47 3.09 -11.21 -10.55
CA ASP A 47 3.08 -11.72 -9.19
C ASP A 47 3.21 -10.59 -8.17
N LEU A 48 2.30 -10.50 -7.22
CA LEU A 48 2.31 -9.49 -6.17
C LEU A 48 2.96 -9.94 -4.86
N LYS A 49 3.36 -11.20 -4.76
CA LYS A 49 4.11 -11.67 -3.58
C LYS A 49 5.45 -10.95 -3.50
N GLY A 50 5.73 -10.29 -2.37
CA GLY A 50 6.94 -9.53 -2.20
C GLY A 50 6.98 -8.20 -2.94
N VAL A 51 5.83 -7.67 -3.36
CA VAL A 51 5.77 -6.42 -4.14
C VAL A 51 6.29 -5.20 -3.37
N ILE A 52 6.08 -5.14 -2.06
CA ILE A 52 6.56 -4.01 -1.25
C ILE A 52 8.08 -3.98 -1.22
N GLY A 53 8.65 -2.88 -1.66
CA GLY A 53 10.09 -2.69 -1.77
C GLY A 53 10.70 -3.19 -3.08
N ARG A 54 9.91 -3.81 -3.94
CA ARG A 54 10.36 -4.32 -5.23
C ARG A 54 10.46 -3.20 -6.27
N LYS A 55 11.51 -3.25 -7.09
CA LYS A 55 11.64 -2.35 -8.23
C LYS A 55 10.58 -2.66 -9.29
N ALA A 56 9.92 -1.63 -9.80
CA ALA A 56 8.90 -1.79 -10.85
C ALA A 56 9.49 -2.42 -12.11
N GLY A 57 8.71 -3.25 -12.77
CA GLY A 57 9.10 -3.87 -14.03
C GLY A 57 10.11 -5.00 -13.91
N THR A 58 10.25 -5.64 -12.74
CA THR A 58 11.33 -6.60 -12.49
C THR A 58 10.89 -8.04 -12.23
N VAL A 59 9.61 -8.35 -12.21
CA VAL A 59 9.18 -9.74 -12.05
C VAL A 59 9.58 -10.55 -13.27
N GLU A 60 10.34 -11.61 -13.02
CA GLU A 60 10.81 -12.50 -14.06
C GLU A 60 9.64 -13.20 -14.77
N GLY A 61 9.74 -13.30 -16.09
CA GLY A 61 8.73 -13.97 -16.90
C GLY A 61 7.45 -13.19 -17.14
N TYR A 62 7.30 -11.98 -16.62
CA TYR A 62 6.16 -11.12 -16.91
C TYR A 62 6.48 -10.10 -17.99
N LYS A 63 5.56 -9.92 -18.94
CA LYS A 63 5.71 -8.92 -20.01
C LYS A 63 5.07 -7.60 -19.61
N TYR A 64 5.89 -6.65 -19.16
CA TYR A 64 5.46 -5.31 -18.79
C TYR A 64 5.23 -4.41 -20.00
N SER A 65 4.44 -3.34 -19.82
CA SER A 65 4.44 -2.21 -20.75
C SER A 65 5.81 -1.51 -20.73
N GLU A 66 6.16 -0.85 -21.82
CA GLU A 66 7.38 -0.01 -21.85
C GLU A 66 7.33 1.10 -20.81
N ALA A 67 6.13 1.70 -20.61
CA ALA A 67 5.93 2.72 -19.59
C ALA A 67 6.31 2.21 -18.19
N MET A 68 5.94 0.98 -17.85
CA MET A 68 6.30 0.40 -16.57
C MET A 68 7.80 0.08 -16.50
N LEU A 69 8.37 -0.49 -17.55
CA LEU A 69 9.81 -0.78 -17.61
C LEU A 69 10.66 0.48 -17.46
N ASN A 70 10.21 1.60 -18.00
CA ASN A 70 10.91 2.87 -17.97
C ASN A 70 10.54 3.77 -16.79
N SER A 71 9.64 3.33 -15.92
CA SER A 71 9.13 4.16 -14.82
C SER A 71 10.17 4.52 -13.78
N GLY A 72 11.15 3.66 -13.56
CA GLY A 72 12.19 3.85 -12.54
C GLY A 72 11.67 3.79 -11.10
N LEU A 73 10.41 3.36 -10.90
CA LEU A 73 9.78 3.33 -9.58
C LEU A 73 10.25 2.14 -8.74
N THR A 74 10.26 2.34 -7.44
CA THR A 74 10.33 1.27 -6.46
C THR A 74 9.01 1.26 -5.69
N TRP A 75 8.43 0.08 -5.53
CA TRP A 75 7.13 -0.07 -4.88
C TRP A 75 7.26 0.02 -3.35
N ASP A 76 7.78 1.13 -2.84
CA ASP A 76 7.63 1.46 -1.43
C ASP A 76 6.16 1.83 -1.13
N ALA A 77 5.79 1.89 0.15
CA ALA A 77 4.41 2.13 0.54
C ALA A 77 3.85 3.44 -0.03
N ALA A 78 4.63 4.52 0.00
CA ALA A 78 4.19 5.83 -0.50
C ALA A 78 3.99 5.83 -2.01
N THR A 79 4.92 5.28 -2.78
CA THR A 79 4.85 5.18 -4.24
C THR A 79 3.69 4.30 -4.67
N LEU A 80 3.51 3.15 -4.02
CA LEU A 80 2.42 2.23 -4.32
C LEU A 80 1.05 2.88 -4.01
N LYS A 81 0.95 3.65 -2.94
CA LYS A 81 -0.26 4.41 -2.60
C LYS A 81 -0.64 5.38 -3.71
N GLU A 82 0.32 6.15 -4.23
CA GLU A 82 0.09 7.07 -5.35
C GLU A 82 -0.34 6.33 -6.62
N TYR A 83 0.31 5.23 -6.93
CA TYR A 83 0.00 4.41 -8.10
C TYR A 83 -1.40 3.81 -8.01
N LEU A 84 -1.77 3.25 -6.87
CA LEU A 84 -3.08 2.62 -6.67
C LEU A 84 -4.22 3.64 -6.62
N ALA A 85 -3.96 4.89 -6.24
CA ALA A 85 -4.96 5.94 -6.29
C ALA A 85 -5.37 6.29 -7.73
N ASP A 86 -4.41 6.33 -8.64
CA ASP A 86 -4.63 6.61 -10.06
C ASP A 86 -3.47 6.03 -10.90
N PRO A 87 -3.58 4.76 -11.32
CA PRO A 87 -2.51 4.08 -12.04
C PRO A 87 -2.08 4.77 -13.33
N LYS A 88 -3.02 5.30 -14.09
CA LYS A 88 -2.74 5.95 -15.37
C LYS A 88 -2.07 7.30 -15.21
N LYS A 89 -2.35 7.99 -14.11
CA LYS A 89 -1.69 9.25 -13.79
C LYS A 89 -0.25 9.02 -13.33
N LYS A 90 -0.01 8.02 -12.50
CA LYS A 90 1.32 7.71 -11.97
C LYS A 90 2.25 7.13 -13.02
N VAL A 91 1.75 6.23 -13.85
CA VAL A 91 2.49 5.57 -14.95
C VAL A 91 1.65 5.65 -16.22
N PRO A 92 1.66 6.79 -16.92
CA PRO A 92 0.94 6.91 -18.19
C PRO A 92 1.42 5.85 -19.18
N GLY A 93 0.48 5.16 -19.82
CA GLY A 93 0.80 4.09 -20.77
C GLY A 93 0.98 2.71 -20.14
N ASN A 94 0.78 2.57 -18.84
CA ASN A 94 0.73 1.24 -18.23
C ASN A 94 -0.50 0.46 -18.75
N LYS A 95 -0.40 -0.87 -18.76
CA LYS A 95 -1.47 -1.73 -19.31
C LYS A 95 -2.45 -2.24 -18.26
N MET A 96 -2.32 -1.86 -17.00
CA MET A 96 -3.25 -2.27 -15.95
C MET A 96 -4.59 -1.56 -16.11
N VAL A 97 -5.64 -2.35 -16.33
CA VAL A 97 -7.01 -1.82 -16.48
C VAL A 97 -7.66 -1.75 -15.10
N PHE A 98 -7.39 -0.66 -14.40
CA PHE A 98 -7.89 -0.43 -13.05
C PHE A 98 -8.01 1.08 -12.82
N ALA A 99 -9.21 1.52 -12.39
CA ALA A 99 -9.49 2.95 -12.24
C ALA A 99 -8.82 3.57 -11.01
N GLY A 100 -8.43 2.77 -10.05
CA GLY A 100 -7.81 3.21 -8.81
C GLY A 100 -8.67 2.99 -7.57
N ILE A 101 -8.02 3.06 -6.42
CA ILE A 101 -8.67 3.02 -5.11
C ILE A 101 -8.81 4.46 -4.64
N LYS A 102 -10.05 4.91 -4.39
CA LYS A 102 -10.33 6.31 -4.04
C LYS A 102 -10.34 6.57 -2.53
N ASP A 103 -10.54 5.54 -1.72
CA ASP A 103 -10.52 5.64 -0.27
C ASP A 103 -9.09 5.43 0.25
N PRO A 104 -8.47 6.45 0.87
CA PRO A 104 -7.12 6.33 1.42
C PRO A 104 -6.98 5.24 2.49
N THR A 105 -8.03 4.98 3.26
CA THR A 105 -8.05 3.92 4.28
C THR A 105 -7.96 2.54 3.61
N ASP A 106 -8.70 2.32 2.53
CA ASP A 106 -8.61 1.07 1.75
C ASP A 106 -7.22 0.87 1.17
N GLU A 107 -6.59 1.93 0.66
CA GLU A 107 -5.22 1.87 0.15
C GLU A 107 -4.21 1.47 1.25
N GLU A 108 -4.30 2.10 2.40
CA GLU A 108 -3.42 1.82 3.54
C GLU A 108 -3.59 0.40 4.04
N ASN A 109 -4.83 -0.08 4.12
CA ASN A 109 -5.14 -1.44 4.53
C ASN A 109 -4.61 -2.46 3.51
N LEU A 110 -4.79 -2.21 2.21
CA LEU A 110 -4.25 -3.06 1.16
C LEU A 110 -2.72 -3.15 1.23
N ILE A 111 -2.05 -2.03 1.40
CA ILE A 111 -0.58 -2.00 1.53
C ILE A 111 -0.13 -2.80 2.75
N ALA A 112 -0.81 -2.64 3.89
CA ALA A 112 -0.51 -3.42 5.09
C ALA A 112 -0.66 -4.93 4.83
N TYR A 113 -1.68 -5.34 4.10
CA TYR A 113 -1.85 -6.73 3.69
C TYR A 113 -0.71 -7.21 2.78
N LEU A 114 -0.35 -6.44 1.77
CA LEU A 114 0.74 -6.78 0.85
C LEU A 114 2.09 -6.88 1.56
N GLU A 115 2.33 -6.08 2.58
CA GLU A 115 3.52 -6.16 3.42
C GLU A 115 3.66 -7.50 4.14
N THR A 116 2.55 -8.17 4.41
CA THR A 116 2.55 -9.51 5.02
C THR A 116 2.83 -10.63 4.01
N GLN A 117 2.77 -10.34 2.71
CA GLN A 117 2.90 -11.30 1.62
C GLN A 117 4.31 -11.25 1.02
N LYS A 118 5.26 -11.70 1.76
CA LYS A 118 6.69 -11.73 1.37
C LYS A 118 7.12 -13.05 0.77
#